data_f74641255520a6b14c0853f4ca36140c
#
_entry.id   f74641255520a6b14c0853f4ca36140c
#
_cell.length_a   1.000
_cell.length_b   1.000
_cell.length_c   1.000
_cell.angle_alpha   90.00
_cell.angle_beta   90.00
_cell.angle_gamma   90.00
#
_symmetry.space_group_name_H-M   'P 1'
#
loop_
_entity.id
_entity.type
_entity.pdbx_description
1 polymer ?
#
loop_
_entity_poly.entity_id
_entity_poly.type
_entity_poly.pdbx_seq_one_letter_code
_entity_poly.pdbx_strand_id
1 'polypeptide(L)'
;MSRRALAAAAALLPLPALAQQPGQANTPAIVMFLVFIVATMGITWWAARRTKTTADFYTAGGGITGFQNGLAISGDYLSAASFLGIAGMVYVSGFDGMIYAIGFLFGWPVVMFLIAERLRNLGRYNFADVTAYRLGQTQMRVLASSASLLIIALYLIAQMVGAGKLIVLLFGIQYNLAVVIVGALMMVYVGFGGMTATTWVQIIKAVLMLFGASLLAFLVLAGFSFNPDAMLAEAVAVHPTGNAIMQPGSQVSGNPLNALSLGLALAFGTAGLPHILMRFFTVANAKEARKSVIYASTFIGYFYLLTFIIGFGAIAYLVRNPAFFEVASNGSFNMIDGLIGGTNMVAVHLANALGGSLLLGFLAAVTFATIVAVVAGLALAGAAAISHDLYANVFARGRATEKQQLRISRISTVTLGVLAILLGIVFENQNVAFMVGLAFAIAASSNFPVLVLSISWRGCTTRGATIGGFLGLAVAAIWVLLSQTVWVDVFGNAAPITPFPNPGIVSIPLAFIAIWLFSVTDRSKAAVQERKAFTALTVRSQTGIGATSASDH
;
A
#
# COMPACT_ATOMS: atom_id res chain seq x y z
N MET A 1 -9.59 33.07 -25.40
CA MET A 1 -9.05 33.63 -24.16
C MET A 1 -8.25 34.88 -24.47
N SER A 2 -8.49 35.99 -23.80
CA SER A 2 -7.83 37.27 -24.11
C SER A 2 -6.35 37.26 -23.74
N ARG A 3 -5.52 37.99 -24.46
CA ARG A 3 -4.06 38.15 -24.19
C ARG A 3 -3.77 38.58 -22.73
N ARG A 4 -4.71 39.19 -22.03
CA ARG A 4 -4.59 39.53 -20.60
C ARG A 4 -4.71 38.33 -19.66
N ALA A 5 -5.47 37.29 -20.01
CA ALA A 5 -5.54 36.04 -19.24
C ALA A 5 -4.27 35.20 -19.39
N LEU A 6 -3.64 35.23 -20.57
CA LEU A 6 -2.33 34.60 -20.81
C LEU A 6 -1.20 35.35 -20.07
N ALA A 7 -1.23 36.67 -20.01
CA ALA A 7 -0.25 37.45 -19.24
C ALA A 7 -0.39 37.26 -17.72
N ALA A 8 -1.61 37.11 -17.20
CA ALA A 8 -1.84 36.78 -15.81
C ALA A 8 -1.42 35.35 -15.44
N ALA A 9 -1.60 34.40 -16.38
CA ALA A 9 -1.09 33.03 -16.21
C ALA A 9 0.44 32.95 -16.31
N ALA A 10 1.05 33.78 -17.14
CA ALA A 10 2.52 33.88 -17.23
C ALA A 10 3.16 34.55 -16.02
N ALA A 11 2.43 35.44 -15.34
CA ALA A 11 2.88 36.07 -14.06
C ALA A 11 2.77 35.12 -12.85
N LEU A 12 2.11 33.99 -13.00
CA LEU A 12 2.06 32.89 -12.02
C LEU A 12 3.12 31.80 -12.30
N LEU A 13 3.98 31.98 -13.32
CA LEU A 13 5.14 31.14 -13.49
C LEU A 13 6.09 31.39 -12.31
N PRO A 14 6.50 30.37 -11.57
CA PRO A 14 7.31 30.55 -10.38
C PRO A 14 8.63 31.22 -10.74
N LEU A 15 9.04 32.18 -9.90
CA LEU A 15 10.42 32.59 -9.78
C LEU A 15 11.29 31.32 -9.79
N PRO A 16 12.47 31.32 -10.45
CA PRO A 16 13.33 30.14 -10.48
C PRO A 16 13.46 29.62 -9.04
N ALA A 17 12.93 28.43 -8.79
CA ALA A 17 13.01 27.79 -7.49
C ALA A 17 14.52 27.67 -7.18
N LEU A 18 14.97 28.37 -6.16
CA LEU A 18 16.32 28.17 -5.62
C LEU A 18 16.36 26.73 -5.15
N ALA A 19 17.01 25.88 -5.92
CA ALA A 19 17.18 24.49 -5.56
C ALA A 19 17.95 24.43 -4.25
N GLN A 20 17.44 23.65 -3.33
CA GLN A 20 18.01 23.51 -2.00
C GLN A 20 19.33 22.75 -2.11
N GLN A 21 20.38 23.29 -1.50
CA GLN A 21 21.65 22.55 -1.40
C GLN A 21 21.45 21.33 -0.49
N PRO A 22 22.05 20.17 -0.81
CA PRO A 22 22.02 19.00 0.03
C PRO A 22 22.43 19.32 1.47
N GLY A 23 21.60 18.91 2.45
CA GLY A 23 21.88 19.14 3.86
C GLY A 23 21.39 20.48 4.45
N GLN A 24 20.71 21.35 3.68
CA GLN A 24 20.09 22.57 4.22
C GLN A 24 18.60 22.39 4.47
N ALA A 25 18.13 22.82 5.64
CA ALA A 25 16.72 22.82 6.01
C ALA A 25 15.92 23.85 5.20
N ASN A 26 14.81 23.40 4.55
CA ASN A 26 13.89 24.29 3.85
C ASN A 26 12.84 24.85 4.80
N THR A 27 13.15 25.96 5.46
CA THR A 27 12.28 26.55 6.50
C THR A 27 10.82 26.78 6.05
N PRO A 28 10.52 27.38 4.87
CA PRO A 28 9.13 27.55 4.42
C PRO A 28 8.41 26.22 4.20
N ALA A 29 9.09 25.22 3.62
CA ALA A 29 8.51 23.88 3.43
C ALA A 29 8.27 23.18 4.77
N ILE A 30 9.20 23.30 5.72
CA ILE A 30 9.07 22.74 7.08
C ILE A 30 7.89 23.39 7.82
N VAL A 31 7.72 24.69 7.78
CA VAL A 31 6.59 25.37 8.44
C VAL A 31 5.27 24.87 7.84
N MET A 32 5.15 24.83 6.50
CA MET A 32 3.95 24.29 5.84
C MET A 32 3.70 22.84 6.23
N PHE A 33 4.74 22.00 6.22
CA PHE A 33 4.69 20.60 6.66
C PHE A 33 4.16 20.48 8.10
N LEU A 34 4.73 21.24 9.05
CA LEU A 34 4.33 21.17 10.46
C LEU A 34 2.88 21.63 10.68
N VAL A 35 2.42 22.69 9.99
CA VAL A 35 1.02 23.14 10.05
C VAL A 35 0.06 22.01 9.65
N PHE A 36 0.34 21.33 8.54
CA PHE A 36 -0.51 20.21 8.10
C PHE A 36 -0.43 19.00 9.03
N ILE A 37 0.75 18.68 9.58
CA ILE A 37 0.89 17.59 10.55
C ILE A 37 0.08 17.86 11.81
N VAL A 38 0.18 19.06 12.36
CA VAL A 38 -0.62 19.46 13.54
C VAL A 38 -2.12 19.40 13.24
N ALA A 39 -2.55 19.87 12.06
CA ALA A 39 -3.95 19.79 11.65
C ALA A 39 -4.43 18.32 11.54
N THR A 40 -3.66 17.45 10.92
CA THR A 40 -4.02 16.02 10.78
C THR A 40 -4.00 15.28 12.12
N MET A 41 -3.08 15.61 13.02
CA MET A 41 -3.09 15.09 14.40
C MET A 41 -4.31 15.58 15.19
N GLY A 42 -4.71 16.83 15.02
CA GLY A 42 -5.93 17.37 15.62
C GLY A 42 -7.20 16.62 15.17
N ILE A 43 -7.30 16.32 13.87
CA ILE A 43 -8.39 15.53 13.29
C ILE A 43 -8.38 14.11 13.86
N THR A 44 -7.22 13.47 13.94
CA THR A 44 -7.07 12.14 14.53
C THR A 44 -7.54 12.09 15.98
N TRP A 45 -7.11 13.06 16.78
CA TRP A 45 -7.52 13.16 18.17
C TRP A 45 -9.05 13.39 18.32
N TRP A 46 -9.63 14.27 17.48
CA TRP A 46 -11.08 14.47 17.44
C TRP A 46 -11.83 13.18 17.07
N ALA A 47 -11.36 12.44 16.07
CA ALA A 47 -11.97 11.18 15.64
C ALA A 47 -11.79 10.06 16.68
N ALA A 48 -10.61 9.98 17.33
CA ALA A 48 -10.32 8.99 18.37
C ALA A 48 -11.24 9.12 19.61
N ARG A 49 -11.65 10.34 19.96
CA ARG A 49 -12.62 10.59 21.05
C ARG A 49 -14.02 9.96 20.80
N ARG A 50 -14.33 9.60 19.57
CA ARG A 50 -15.59 8.97 19.16
C ARG A 50 -15.55 7.45 19.24
N THR A 51 -14.37 6.84 19.39
CA THR A 51 -14.19 5.40 19.55
C THR A 51 -14.47 5.03 21.01
N LYS A 52 -15.63 4.41 21.28
CA LYS A 52 -16.07 4.08 22.64
C LYS A 52 -16.25 2.58 22.88
N THR A 53 -16.51 1.81 21.83
CA THR A 53 -16.82 0.37 21.89
C THR A 53 -15.77 -0.45 21.12
N THR A 54 -15.76 -1.77 21.35
CA THR A 54 -14.98 -2.73 20.54
C THR A 54 -15.41 -2.73 19.08
N ALA A 55 -16.69 -2.52 18.80
CA ALA A 55 -17.21 -2.36 17.43
C ALA A 55 -16.67 -1.09 16.77
N ASP A 56 -16.63 0.04 17.48
CA ASP A 56 -16.00 1.27 16.98
C ASP A 56 -14.51 1.05 16.70
N PHE A 57 -13.84 0.29 17.58
CA PHE A 57 -12.40 0.05 17.47
C PHE A 57 -12.03 -0.82 16.26
N TYR A 58 -12.77 -1.91 15.98
CA TYR A 58 -12.42 -2.83 14.89
C TYR A 58 -13.20 -2.60 13.60
N THR A 59 -14.43 -2.06 13.64
CA THR A 59 -15.33 -1.94 12.49
C THR A 59 -15.94 -0.55 12.29
N ALA A 60 -15.49 0.46 13.02
CA ALA A 60 -16.04 1.83 12.98
C ALA A 60 -17.58 1.85 13.20
N GLY A 61 -18.11 0.94 14.05
CA GLY A 61 -19.54 0.82 14.33
C GLY A 61 -20.38 0.28 13.17
N GLY A 62 -19.80 -0.10 12.04
CA GLY A 62 -20.51 -0.66 10.89
C GLY A 62 -21.44 0.30 10.14
N GLY A 63 -21.37 1.61 10.43
CA GLY A 63 -22.26 2.63 9.87
C GLY A 63 -21.69 3.47 8.73
N ILE A 64 -20.52 3.14 8.21
CA ILE A 64 -19.86 3.89 7.14
C ILE A 64 -20.58 3.65 5.80
N THR A 65 -20.87 4.73 5.04
CA THR A 65 -21.48 4.61 3.70
C THR A 65 -20.48 4.08 2.68
N GLY A 66 -20.97 3.50 1.58
CA GLY A 66 -20.12 3.00 0.50
C GLY A 66 -19.20 4.08 -0.10
N PHE A 67 -19.68 5.33 -0.22
CA PHE A 67 -18.86 6.45 -0.69
C PHE A 67 -17.74 6.79 0.29
N GLN A 68 -18.06 6.95 1.58
CA GLN A 68 -17.06 7.21 2.62
C GLN A 68 -16.03 6.08 2.72
N ASN A 69 -16.50 4.83 2.67
CA ASN A 69 -15.59 3.68 2.68
C ASN A 69 -14.75 3.59 1.40
N GLY A 70 -15.31 3.95 0.25
CA GLY A 70 -14.55 4.06 -1.01
C GLY A 70 -13.40 5.06 -0.91
N LEU A 71 -13.64 6.24 -0.33
CA LEU A 71 -12.59 7.21 -0.02
C LEU A 71 -11.60 6.68 1.02
N ALA A 72 -12.08 6.02 2.08
CA ALA A 72 -11.21 5.44 3.11
C ALA A 72 -10.31 4.33 2.54
N ILE A 73 -10.85 3.45 1.71
CA ILE A 73 -10.09 2.42 0.98
C ILE A 73 -9.06 3.08 0.06
N SER A 74 -9.46 4.09 -0.73
CA SER A 74 -8.53 4.85 -1.56
C SER A 74 -7.43 5.48 -0.72
N GLY A 75 -7.77 6.03 0.44
CA GLY A 75 -6.81 6.56 1.39
C GLY A 75 -5.83 5.51 1.89
N ASP A 76 -6.24 4.29 2.22
CA ASP A 76 -5.34 3.20 2.62
C ASP A 76 -4.45 2.73 1.46
N TYR A 77 -4.98 2.75 0.26
CA TYR A 77 -4.30 2.23 -0.93
C TYR A 77 -3.34 3.24 -1.54
N LEU A 78 -3.72 4.52 -1.59
CA LEU A 78 -2.87 5.64 -2.04
C LEU A 78 -1.81 5.95 -0.97
N SER A 79 -0.81 5.09 -0.89
CA SER A 79 0.30 5.14 0.07
C SER A 79 1.53 5.85 -0.50
N ALA A 80 2.64 5.86 0.25
CA ALA A 80 3.94 6.29 -0.27
C ALA A 80 4.31 5.55 -1.57
N ALA A 81 3.99 4.26 -1.66
CA ALA A 81 4.25 3.47 -2.86
C ALA A 81 3.51 4.01 -4.08
N SER A 82 2.25 4.42 -3.91
CA SER A 82 1.44 4.93 -5.01
C SER A 82 1.90 6.29 -5.50
N PHE A 83 2.31 7.20 -4.61
CA PHE A 83 2.71 8.55 -4.97
C PHE A 83 4.22 8.66 -5.26
N LEU A 84 5.05 8.31 -4.28
CA LEU A 84 6.50 8.43 -4.42
C LEU A 84 7.06 7.31 -5.28
N GLY A 85 6.67 6.07 -4.99
CA GLY A 85 7.22 4.89 -5.64
C GLY A 85 6.86 4.79 -7.12
N ILE A 86 5.58 4.92 -7.49
CA ILE A 86 5.15 4.79 -8.90
C ILE A 86 5.68 5.95 -9.73
N ALA A 87 5.60 7.20 -9.24
CA ALA A 87 6.17 8.34 -9.95
C ALA A 87 7.69 8.16 -10.19
N GLY A 88 8.41 7.61 -9.20
CA GLY A 88 9.82 7.24 -9.34
C GLY A 88 10.06 6.13 -10.35
N MET A 89 9.21 5.09 -10.38
CA MET A 89 9.33 4.01 -11.37
C MET A 89 9.04 4.49 -12.79
N VAL A 90 8.06 5.38 -12.97
CA VAL A 90 7.80 6.00 -14.29
C VAL A 90 8.97 6.91 -14.70
N TYR A 91 9.55 7.64 -13.75
CA TYR A 91 10.73 8.47 -14.01
C TYR A 91 11.94 7.64 -14.49
N VAL A 92 12.17 6.46 -13.91
CA VAL A 92 13.30 5.58 -14.27
C VAL A 92 13.03 4.77 -15.53
N SER A 93 11.80 4.28 -15.72
CA SER A 93 11.50 3.22 -16.69
C SER A 93 10.36 3.60 -17.65
N GLY A 94 9.89 4.83 -17.63
CA GLY A 94 8.81 5.29 -18.52
C GLY A 94 7.53 4.43 -18.37
N PHE A 95 7.01 3.92 -19.50
CA PHE A 95 5.82 3.10 -19.55
C PHE A 95 5.93 1.82 -18.71
N ASP A 96 7.10 1.22 -18.60
CA ASP A 96 7.29 0.02 -17.78
C ASP A 96 7.04 0.29 -16.29
N GLY A 97 7.27 1.50 -15.82
CA GLY A 97 6.89 1.91 -14.46
C GLY A 97 5.39 1.83 -14.19
N MET A 98 4.56 1.94 -15.24
CA MET A 98 3.10 1.84 -15.13
C MET A 98 2.59 0.43 -14.85
N ILE A 99 3.40 -0.63 -14.95
CA ILE A 99 3.02 -1.99 -14.58
C ILE A 99 2.56 -2.05 -13.13
N TYR A 100 3.15 -1.22 -12.26
CA TYR A 100 2.73 -1.11 -10.86
C TYR A 100 1.32 -0.51 -10.75
N ALA A 101 1.07 0.61 -11.42
CA ALA A 101 -0.24 1.26 -11.41
C ALA A 101 -1.34 0.36 -11.99
N ILE A 102 -1.07 -0.24 -13.15
CA ILE A 102 -2.02 -1.13 -13.84
C ILE A 102 -2.27 -2.39 -13.00
N GLY A 103 -1.22 -3.04 -12.49
CA GLY A 103 -1.32 -4.23 -11.67
C GLY A 103 -2.10 -3.99 -10.38
N PHE A 104 -1.81 -2.91 -9.67
CA PHE A 104 -2.54 -2.50 -8.48
C PHE A 104 -4.02 -2.19 -8.78
N LEU A 105 -4.32 -1.53 -9.90
CA LEU A 105 -5.70 -1.21 -10.28
C LEU A 105 -6.48 -2.46 -10.69
N PHE A 106 -5.85 -3.38 -11.41
CA PHE A 106 -6.49 -4.60 -11.90
C PHE A 106 -6.99 -5.53 -10.78
N GLY A 107 -6.44 -5.43 -9.59
CA GLY A 107 -6.91 -6.18 -8.43
C GLY A 107 -8.31 -5.80 -7.94
N TRP A 108 -8.78 -4.58 -8.20
CA TRP A 108 -10.07 -4.10 -7.71
C TRP A 108 -11.28 -4.78 -8.36
N PRO A 109 -11.33 -5.06 -9.68
CA PRO A 109 -12.33 -5.95 -10.27
C PRO A 109 -12.39 -7.33 -9.60
N VAL A 110 -11.22 -7.94 -9.28
CA VAL A 110 -11.17 -9.22 -8.55
C VAL A 110 -11.84 -9.09 -7.18
N VAL A 111 -11.51 -8.04 -6.42
CA VAL A 111 -12.14 -7.76 -5.12
C VAL A 111 -13.65 -7.56 -5.27
N MET A 112 -14.07 -6.79 -6.26
CA MET A 112 -15.48 -6.44 -6.48
C MET A 112 -16.36 -7.67 -6.78
N PHE A 113 -15.91 -8.54 -7.68
CA PHE A 113 -16.72 -9.66 -8.15
C PHE A 113 -16.61 -10.90 -7.26
N LEU A 114 -15.45 -11.13 -6.64
CA LEU A 114 -15.21 -12.38 -5.91
C LEU A 114 -15.28 -12.23 -4.40
N ILE A 115 -14.98 -11.06 -3.83
CA ILE A 115 -14.63 -10.93 -2.42
C ILE A 115 -15.59 -10.03 -1.63
N ALA A 116 -15.78 -8.77 -2.03
CA ALA A 116 -16.32 -7.70 -1.20
C ALA A 116 -17.67 -8.04 -0.51
N GLU A 117 -18.67 -8.47 -1.27
CA GLU A 117 -19.98 -8.81 -0.73
C GLU A 117 -19.96 -10.04 0.15
N ARG A 118 -19.25 -11.09 -0.32
CA ARG A 118 -19.15 -12.36 0.40
C ARG A 118 -18.41 -12.18 1.71
N LEU A 119 -17.34 -11.38 1.71
CA LEU A 119 -16.56 -11.07 2.90
C LEU A 119 -17.44 -10.37 3.94
N ARG A 120 -18.19 -9.33 3.53
CA ARG A 120 -19.10 -8.58 4.42
C ARG A 120 -20.16 -9.47 5.05
N ASN A 121 -20.70 -10.43 4.30
CA ASN A 121 -21.77 -11.32 4.77
C ASN A 121 -21.26 -12.46 5.67
N LEU A 122 -20.00 -12.88 5.56
CA LEU A 122 -19.45 -14.04 6.26
C LEU A 122 -18.62 -13.69 7.50
N GLY A 123 -17.86 -12.60 7.47
CA GLY A 123 -16.91 -12.24 8.52
C GLY A 123 -17.45 -11.24 9.52
N ARG A 124 -16.65 -11.00 10.55
CA ARG A 124 -16.95 -10.03 11.61
C ARG A 124 -15.91 -8.93 11.72
N TYR A 125 -14.64 -9.26 11.88
CA TYR A 125 -13.55 -8.31 12.09
C TYR A 125 -12.42 -8.40 11.06
N ASN A 126 -12.12 -9.61 10.59
CA ASN A 126 -11.03 -9.83 9.64
C ASN A 126 -11.32 -11.00 8.69
N PHE A 127 -10.42 -11.23 7.73
CA PHE A 127 -10.63 -12.29 6.75
C PHE A 127 -10.43 -13.69 7.35
N ALA A 128 -9.70 -13.83 8.46
CA ALA A 128 -9.57 -15.11 9.15
C ALA A 128 -10.94 -15.61 9.67
N ASP A 129 -11.82 -14.72 10.09
CA ASP A 129 -13.20 -15.07 10.49
C ASP A 129 -13.98 -15.68 9.32
N VAL A 130 -13.75 -15.18 8.10
CA VAL A 130 -14.41 -15.66 6.88
C VAL A 130 -13.96 -17.07 6.51
N THR A 131 -12.64 -17.31 6.50
CA THR A 131 -12.09 -18.63 6.19
C THR A 131 -12.43 -19.65 7.29
N ALA A 132 -12.40 -19.24 8.55
CA ALA A 132 -12.75 -20.06 9.71
C ALA A 132 -14.28 -20.30 9.87
N TYR A 133 -15.12 -19.65 9.08
CA TYR A 133 -16.57 -19.89 9.13
C TYR A 133 -16.94 -21.35 8.86
N ARG A 134 -16.23 -22.01 7.96
CA ARG A 134 -16.46 -23.38 7.53
C ARG A 134 -15.29 -24.32 7.82
N LEU A 135 -14.08 -23.79 7.77
CA LEU A 135 -12.85 -24.55 7.95
C LEU A 135 -12.38 -24.52 9.41
N GLY A 136 -11.41 -25.36 9.77
CA GLY A 136 -10.89 -25.45 11.12
C GLY A 136 -10.36 -24.13 11.64
N GLN A 137 -10.92 -23.61 12.72
CA GLN A 137 -10.67 -22.26 13.22
C GLN A 137 -9.20 -22.04 13.57
N THR A 138 -8.59 -22.94 14.33
CA THR A 138 -7.20 -22.79 14.79
C THR A 138 -6.24 -22.72 13.61
N GLN A 139 -6.37 -23.64 12.65
CA GLN A 139 -5.50 -23.71 11.48
C GLN A 139 -5.62 -22.46 10.60
N MET A 140 -6.85 -22.02 10.33
CA MET A 140 -7.09 -20.85 9.49
C MET A 140 -6.59 -19.56 10.16
N ARG A 141 -6.77 -19.41 11.47
CA ARG A 141 -6.27 -18.23 12.20
C ARG A 141 -4.75 -18.19 12.26
N VAL A 142 -4.09 -19.34 12.48
CA VAL A 142 -2.62 -19.40 12.48
C VAL A 142 -2.06 -19.05 11.09
N LEU A 143 -2.62 -19.63 10.02
CA LEU A 143 -2.20 -19.32 8.64
C LEU A 143 -2.42 -17.84 8.31
N ALA A 144 -3.63 -17.35 8.54
CA ALA A 144 -4.00 -15.97 8.25
C ALA A 144 -3.14 -14.95 9.01
N SER A 145 -2.86 -15.21 10.29
CA SER A 145 -2.00 -14.35 11.10
C SER A 145 -0.56 -14.38 10.62
N SER A 146 -0.01 -15.56 10.33
CA SER A 146 1.37 -15.70 9.84
C SER A 146 1.58 -14.95 8.53
N ALA A 147 0.69 -15.15 7.56
CA ALA A 147 0.74 -14.44 6.28
C ALA A 147 0.54 -12.92 6.46
N SER A 148 -0.46 -12.52 7.28
CA SER A 148 -0.73 -11.11 7.54
C SER A 148 0.46 -10.39 8.18
N LEU A 149 1.14 -10.99 9.15
CA LEU A 149 2.28 -10.39 9.81
C LEU A 149 3.46 -10.20 8.85
N LEU A 150 3.72 -11.15 7.96
CA LEU A 150 4.77 -11.02 6.95
C LEU A 150 4.43 -9.94 5.93
N ILE A 151 3.19 -9.90 5.43
CA ILE A 151 2.70 -8.87 4.53
C ILE A 151 2.85 -7.48 5.17
N ILE A 152 2.42 -7.34 6.42
CA ILE A 152 2.48 -6.09 7.16
C ILE A 152 3.92 -5.65 7.38
N ALA A 153 4.83 -6.55 7.74
CA ALA A 153 6.24 -6.24 7.91
C ALA A 153 6.86 -5.65 6.63
N LEU A 154 6.68 -6.32 5.48
CA LEU A 154 7.17 -5.83 4.18
C LEU A 154 6.54 -4.48 3.79
N TYR A 155 5.25 -4.31 4.04
CA TYR A 155 4.57 -3.06 3.72
C TYR A 155 5.03 -1.91 4.64
N LEU A 156 5.28 -2.18 5.92
CA LEU A 156 5.81 -1.20 6.87
C LEU A 156 7.22 -0.74 6.48
N ILE A 157 8.08 -1.63 5.98
CA ILE A 157 9.40 -1.26 5.44
C ILE A 157 9.24 -0.14 4.40
N ALA A 158 8.38 -0.35 3.41
CA ALA A 158 8.14 0.62 2.34
C ALA A 158 7.70 1.98 2.88
N GLN A 159 6.79 1.99 3.86
CA GLN A 159 6.31 3.24 4.47
C GLN A 159 7.44 3.94 5.25
N MET A 160 8.27 3.20 5.98
CA MET A 160 9.40 3.77 6.74
C MET A 160 10.47 4.36 5.82
N VAL A 161 10.80 3.67 4.73
CA VAL A 161 11.74 4.18 3.71
C VAL A 161 11.23 5.48 3.10
N GLY A 162 9.98 5.50 2.65
CA GLY A 162 9.38 6.70 2.06
C GLY A 162 9.35 7.90 3.03
N ALA A 163 8.93 7.66 4.28
CA ALA A 163 8.88 8.71 5.29
C ALA A 163 10.28 9.18 5.72
N GLY A 164 11.22 8.26 5.90
CA GLY A 164 12.61 8.58 6.25
C GLY A 164 13.26 9.49 5.21
N LYS A 165 13.20 9.11 3.92
CA LYS A 165 13.77 9.92 2.81
C LYS A 165 13.09 11.29 2.72
N LEU A 166 11.77 11.38 2.94
CA LEU A 166 11.04 12.64 2.94
C LEU A 166 11.51 13.59 4.06
N ILE A 167 11.71 13.08 5.27
CA ILE A 167 12.21 13.87 6.40
C ILE A 167 13.66 14.29 6.19
N VAL A 168 14.51 13.41 5.63
CA VAL A 168 15.88 13.78 5.23
C VAL A 168 15.86 14.95 4.25
N LEU A 169 15.00 14.89 3.22
CA LEU A 169 14.90 15.95 2.21
C LEU A 169 14.45 17.29 2.80
N LEU A 170 13.49 17.29 3.73
CA LEU A 170 12.94 18.52 4.31
C LEU A 170 13.85 19.14 5.37
N PHE A 171 14.42 18.32 6.26
CA PHE A 171 15.11 18.77 7.45
C PHE A 171 16.63 18.70 7.36
N GLY A 172 17.19 18.05 6.35
CA GLY A 172 18.65 17.90 6.18
C GLY A 172 19.32 17.04 7.25
N ILE A 173 18.58 16.16 7.94
CA ILE A 173 19.11 15.27 9.00
C ILE A 173 19.52 13.91 8.45
N GLN A 174 20.31 13.16 9.21
CA GLN A 174 20.72 11.81 8.84
C GLN A 174 19.53 10.86 8.77
N TYR A 175 19.56 9.92 7.79
CA TYR A 175 18.47 9.00 7.51
C TYR A 175 18.07 8.14 8.72
N ASN A 176 19.04 7.54 9.43
CA ASN A 176 18.73 6.72 10.60
C ASN A 176 17.98 7.50 11.69
N LEU A 177 18.39 8.75 11.93
CA LEU A 177 17.71 9.62 12.89
C LEU A 177 16.29 9.96 12.40
N ALA A 178 16.13 10.25 11.10
CA ALA A 178 14.83 10.52 10.49
C ALA A 178 13.87 9.34 10.68
N VAL A 179 14.31 8.11 10.38
CA VAL A 179 13.51 6.89 10.53
C VAL A 179 13.11 6.64 11.98
N VAL A 180 14.02 6.85 12.94
CA VAL A 180 13.71 6.71 14.39
C VAL A 180 12.66 7.75 14.82
N ILE A 181 12.80 9.01 14.44
CA ILE A 181 11.83 10.07 14.76
C ILE A 181 10.46 9.74 14.16
N VAL A 182 10.44 9.37 12.88
CA VAL A 182 9.21 8.98 12.17
C VAL A 182 8.55 7.79 12.84
N GLY A 183 9.31 6.74 13.15
CA GLY A 183 8.78 5.54 13.80
C GLY A 183 8.22 5.81 15.20
N ALA A 184 8.90 6.66 16.00
CA ALA A 184 8.40 7.08 17.30
C ALA A 184 7.07 7.87 17.16
N LEU A 185 7.00 8.81 16.22
CA LEU A 185 5.77 9.58 15.94
C LEU A 185 4.63 8.65 15.50
N MET A 186 4.92 7.67 14.64
CA MET A 186 3.93 6.68 14.17
C MET A 186 3.41 5.81 15.32
N MET A 187 4.26 5.35 16.22
CA MET A 187 3.83 4.58 17.41
C MET A 187 2.89 5.38 18.31
N VAL A 188 3.19 6.66 18.53
CA VAL A 188 2.30 7.56 19.26
C VAL A 188 0.95 7.70 18.54
N TYR A 189 0.98 7.94 17.23
CA TYR A 189 -0.23 8.11 16.42
C TYR A 189 -1.14 6.87 16.44
N VAL A 190 -0.57 5.67 16.27
CA VAL A 190 -1.31 4.40 16.27
C VAL A 190 -1.92 4.11 17.65
N GLY A 191 -1.23 4.50 18.73
CA GLY A 191 -1.69 4.26 20.10
C GLY A 191 -3.02 4.94 20.46
N PHE A 192 -3.40 5.99 19.76
CA PHE A 192 -4.64 6.74 19.99
C PHE A 192 -5.81 6.33 19.07
N GLY A 193 -5.57 5.57 17.98
CA GLY A 193 -6.56 5.29 16.94
C GLY A 193 -7.24 3.92 17.07
N GLY A 194 -8.52 3.86 16.68
CA GLY A 194 -9.23 2.63 16.30
C GLY A 194 -9.71 2.77 14.85
N MET A 195 -10.52 1.84 14.35
CA MET A 195 -11.00 1.86 12.97
C MET A 195 -11.81 3.12 12.64
N THR A 196 -12.58 3.66 13.60
CA THR A 196 -13.32 4.94 13.42
C THR A 196 -12.37 6.09 13.12
N ALA A 197 -11.31 6.23 13.93
CA ALA A 197 -10.33 7.31 13.75
C ALA A 197 -9.56 7.14 12.44
N THR A 198 -9.08 5.94 12.15
CA THR A 198 -8.36 5.65 10.91
C THR A 198 -9.24 5.88 9.69
N THR A 199 -10.53 5.57 9.73
CA THR A 199 -11.45 5.79 8.60
C THR A 199 -11.56 7.28 8.24
N TRP A 200 -11.80 8.15 9.21
CA TRP A 200 -11.91 9.58 8.96
C TRP A 200 -10.60 10.21 8.49
N VAL A 201 -9.49 9.80 9.07
CA VAL A 201 -8.16 10.25 8.64
C VAL A 201 -7.87 9.81 7.20
N GLN A 202 -8.20 8.57 6.84
CA GLN A 202 -8.02 8.07 5.48
C GLN A 202 -8.89 8.81 4.46
N ILE A 203 -10.14 9.17 4.80
CA ILE A 203 -11.02 9.96 3.94
C ILE A 203 -10.38 11.33 3.66
N ILE A 204 -9.98 12.05 4.70
CA ILE A 204 -9.42 13.39 4.56
C ILE A 204 -8.12 13.37 3.76
N LYS A 205 -7.21 12.44 4.07
CA LYS A 205 -5.95 12.35 3.34
C LYS A 205 -6.14 11.92 1.89
N ALA A 206 -7.13 11.06 1.58
CA ALA A 206 -7.45 10.70 0.19
C ALA A 206 -7.82 11.92 -0.62
N VAL A 207 -8.69 12.79 -0.08
CA VAL A 207 -9.09 14.05 -0.72
C VAL A 207 -7.88 14.97 -0.91
N LEU A 208 -7.03 15.15 0.12
CA LEU A 208 -5.85 15.99 0.03
C LEU A 208 -4.82 15.45 -0.97
N MET A 209 -4.63 14.13 -1.01
CA MET A 209 -3.69 13.49 -1.95
C MET A 209 -4.19 13.61 -3.40
N LEU A 210 -5.48 13.36 -3.64
CA LEU A 210 -6.09 13.53 -4.96
C LEU A 210 -5.98 14.99 -5.43
N PHE A 211 -6.27 15.94 -4.54
CA PHE A 211 -6.13 17.36 -4.84
C PHE A 211 -4.68 17.74 -5.16
N GLY A 212 -3.74 17.34 -4.30
CA GLY A 212 -2.32 17.66 -4.48
C GLY A 212 -1.71 17.06 -5.74
N ALA A 213 -2.02 15.79 -6.04
CA ALA A 213 -1.59 15.15 -7.27
C ALA A 213 -2.22 15.77 -8.52
N SER A 214 -3.53 16.14 -8.45
CA SER A 214 -4.22 16.85 -9.53
C SER A 214 -3.60 18.21 -9.80
N LEU A 215 -3.29 18.97 -8.74
CA LEU A 215 -2.63 20.26 -8.88
C LEU A 215 -1.24 20.11 -9.51
N LEU A 216 -0.45 19.12 -9.06
CA LEU A 216 0.88 18.88 -9.61
C LEU A 216 0.81 18.48 -11.09
N ALA A 217 -0.05 17.55 -11.46
CA ALA A 217 -0.26 17.15 -12.86
C ALA A 217 -0.79 18.30 -13.73
N PHE A 218 -1.68 19.12 -13.19
CA PHE A 218 -2.15 20.33 -13.86
C PHE A 218 -1.00 21.31 -14.17
N LEU A 219 -0.12 21.57 -13.19
CA LEU A 219 1.04 22.44 -13.39
C LEU A 219 2.02 21.88 -14.42
N VAL A 220 2.23 20.55 -14.41
CA VAL A 220 3.03 19.87 -15.45
C VAL A 220 2.45 20.15 -16.83
N LEU A 221 1.17 19.85 -17.04
CA LEU A 221 0.51 20.01 -18.34
C LEU A 221 0.43 21.48 -18.77
N ALA A 222 0.21 22.39 -17.82
CA ALA A 222 0.18 23.83 -18.11
C ALA A 222 1.51 24.33 -18.71
N GLY A 223 2.63 23.81 -18.22
CA GLY A 223 3.94 24.13 -18.77
C GLY A 223 4.19 23.61 -20.18
N PHE A 224 3.42 22.62 -20.62
CA PHE A 224 3.39 22.12 -22.00
C PHE A 224 2.17 22.62 -22.79
N SER A 225 1.52 23.71 -22.35
CA SER A 225 0.30 24.25 -22.98
C SER A 225 -0.82 23.21 -23.14
N PHE A 226 -0.93 22.28 -22.18
CA PHE A 226 -1.88 21.15 -22.18
C PHE A 226 -1.72 20.21 -23.39
N ASN A 227 -0.50 20.09 -23.92
CA ASN A 227 -0.14 19.14 -24.97
C ASN A 227 0.66 17.96 -24.38
N PRO A 228 0.03 16.78 -24.16
CA PRO A 228 0.71 15.60 -23.62
C PRO A 228 1.80 15.07 -24.55
N ASP A 229 1.62 15.19 -25.89
CA ASP A 229 2.61 14.72 -26.86
C ASP A 229 3.90 15.53 -26.76
N ALA A 230 3.80 16.84 -26.54
CA ALA A 230 4.96 17.69 -26.30
C ALA A 230 5.71 17.30 -25.01
N MET A 231 4.98 16.98 -23.94
CA MET A 231 5.56 16.50 -22.69
C MET A 231 6.30 15.17 -22.88
N LEU A 232 5.68 14.21 -23.58
CA LEU A 232 6.29 12.90 -23.85
C LEU A 232 7.51 13.01 -24.78
N ALA A 233 7.42 13.83 -25.82
CA ALA A 233 8.54 14.07 -26.73
C ALA A 233 9.75 14.68 -25.99
N GLU A 234 9.51 15.65 -25.10
CA GLU A 234 10.57 16.23 -24.29
C GLU A 234 11.18 15.19 -23.33
N ALA A 235 10.34 14.38 -22.67
CA ALA A 235 10.81 13.31 -21.79
C ALA A 235 11.70 12.32 -22.54
N VAL A 236 11.30 11.90 -23.74
CA VAL A 236 12.10 11.03 -24.62
C VAL A 236 13.43 11.68 -25.02
N ALA A 237 13.42 12.98 -25.31
CA ALA A 237 14.62 13.70 -25.75
C ALA A 237 15.69 13.81 -24.67
N VAL A 238 15.30 13.90 -23.39
CA VAL A 238 16.22 14.10 -22.26
C VAL A 238 16.55 12.81 -21.50
N HIS A 239 15.76 11.75 -21.65
CA HIS A 239 16.00 10.51 -20.92
C HIS A 239 17.18 9.72 -21.51
N PRO A 240 18.08 9.12 -20.66
CA PRO A 240 19.26 8.39 -21.14
C PRO A 240 18.96 7.25 -22.12
N THR A 241 17.81 6.61 -21.98
CA THR A 241 17.39 5.49 -22.85
C THR A 241 16.53 5.93 -24.04
N GLY A 242 16.25 7.24 -24.16
CA GLY A 242 15.52 7.80 -25.29
C GLY A 242 14.15 7.14 -25.51
N ASN A 243 13.83 6.74 -26.74
CA ASN A 243 12.57 6.11 -27.11
C ASN A 243 12.23 4.82 -26.35
N ALA A 244 13.18 4.17 -25.70
CA ALA A 244 12.92 2.94 -24.95
C ALA A 244 11.94 3.16 -23.79
N ILE A 245 11.85 4.38 -23.22
CA ILE A 245 10.87 4.69 -22.16
C ILE A 245 9.42 4.64 -22.62
N MET A 246 9.17 4.68 -23.93
CA MET A 246 7.83 4.57 -24.52
C MET A 246 7.42 3.12 -24.83
N GLN A 247 8.32 2.16 -24.62
CA GLN A 247 8.09 0.75 -24.93
C GLN A 247 7.77 -0.03 -23.64
N PRO A 248 6.69 -0.83 -23.60
CA PRO A 248 6.40 -1.69 -22.46
C PRO A 248 7.29 -2.95 -22.46
N GLY A 249 7.64 -3.45 -21.28
CA GLY A 249 8.23 -4.78 -21.09
C GLY A 249 9.76 -4.88 -21.21
N SER A 250 10.48 -3.76 -21.40
CA SER A 250 11.93 -3.80 -21.61
C SER A 250 12.77 -3.32 -20.42
N GLN A 251 12.25 -2.44 -19.59
CA GLN A 251 13.01 -1.72 -18.56
C GLN A 251 12.85 -2.31 -17.15
N VAL A 252 11.61 -2.59 -16.70
CA VAL A 252 11.35 -3.06 -15.33
C VAL A 252 11.93 -4.45 -15.09
N SER A 253 12.02 -5.27 -16.13
CA SER A 253 12.38 -6.66 -15.91
C SER A 253 13.58 -7.15 -16.74
N GLY A 254 13.85 -6.59 -17.89
CA GLY A 254 14.70 -7.25 -18.88
C GLY A 254 14.25 -8.70 -19.16
N ASN A 255 13.16 -9.14 -18.50
CA ASN A 255 12.61 -10.48 -18.55
C ASN A 255 11.07 -10.42 -18.51
N PRO A 256 10.35 -10.79 -19.59
CA PRO A 256 8.89 -10.79 -19.66
C PRO A 256 8.21 -11.65 -18.57
N LEU A 257 8.87 -12.72 -18.12
CA LEU A 257 8.37 -13.58 -17.05
C LEU A 257 8.32 -12.84 -15.71
N ASN A 258 9.28 -11.96 -15.45
CA ASN A 258 9.24 -11.12 -14.25
C ASN A 258 8.09 -10.09 -14.32
N ALA A 259 7.87 -9.47 -15.48
CA ALA A 259 6.76 -8.53 -15.67
C ALA A 259 5.41 -9.23 -15.46
N LEU A 260 5.22 -10.43 -16.02
CA LEU A 260 4.02 -11.24 -15.80
C LEU A 260 3.88 -11.65 -14.32
N SER A 261 4.98 -12.08 -13.68
CA SER A 261 5.02 -12.46 -12.27
C SER A 261 4.61 -11.30 -11.37
N LEU A 262 5.15 -10.11 -11.62
CA LEU A 262 4.80 -8.88 -10.92
C LEU A 262 3.33 -8.52 -11.15
N GLY A 263 2.86 -8.51 -12.39
CA GLY A 263 1.46 -8.21 -12.73
C GLY A 263 0.46 -9.12 -12.01
N LEU A 264 0.71 -10.44 -12.00
CA LEU A 264 -0.12 -11.41 -11.27
C LEU A 264 -0.09 -11.17 -9.75
N ALA A 265 1.09 -10.88 -9.19
CA ALA A 265 1.24 -10.60 -7.78
C ALA A 265 0.47 -9.33 -7.36
N LEU A 266 0.56 -8.25 -8.12
CA LEU A 266 -0.14 -7.00 -7.85
C LEU A 266 -1.66 -7.16 -8.00
N ALA A 267 -2.11 -7.83 -9.07
CA ALA A 267 -3.53 -8.05 -9.34
C ALA A 267 -4.22 -8.89 -8.26
N PHE A 268 -3.65 -10.03 -7.91
CA PHE A 268 -4.26 -10.92 -6.93
C PHE A 268 -3.91 -10.56 -5.49
N GLY A 269 -2.78 -9.90 -5.26
CA GLY A 269 -2.36 -9.45 -3.94
C GLY A 269 -3.31 -8.44 -3.32
N THR A 270 -3.89 -7.53 -4.12
CA THR A 270 -4.92 -6.59 -3.67
C THR A 270 -6.04 -7.29 -2.88
N ALA A 271 -6.48 -8.45 -3.36
CA ALA A 271 -7.54 -9.25 -2.76
C ALA A 271 -7.09 -10.10 -1.55
N GLY A 272 -5.82 -10.05 -1.18
CA GLY A 272 -5.23 -10.77 -0.04
C GLY A 272 -4.69 -9.86 1.07
N LEU A 273 -4.79 -8.52 0.94
CA LEU A 273 -4.25 -7.57 1.92
C LEU A 273 -5.13 -7.47 3.17
N PRO A 274 -4.62 -7.80 4.36
CA PRO A 274 -5.45 -7.86 5.57
C PRO A 274 -6.07 -6.51 5.94
N HIS A 275 -5.34 -5.41 5.88
CA HIS A 275 -5.83 -4.08 6.24
C HIS A 275 -6.89 -3.55 5.26
N ILE A 276 -6.81 -3.91 3.97
CA ILE A 276 -7.83 -3.56 2.97
C ILE A 276 -9.09 -4.39 3.19
N LEU A 277 -8.94 -5.69 3.43
CA LEU A 277 -10.07 -6.58 3.64
C LEU A 277 -10.88 -6.20 4.89
N MET A 278 -10.24 -5.68 5.94
CA MET A 278 -10.92 -5.18 7.15
C MET A 278 -11.90 -4.02 6.85
N ARG A 279 -11.68 -3.24 5.79
CA ARG A 279 -12.56 -2.13 5.40
C ARG A 279 -13.97 -2.57 4.99
N PHE A 280 -14.13 -3.80 4.52
CA PHE A 280 -15.46 -4.31 4.15
C PHE A 280 -16.36 -4.61 5.35
N PHE A 281 -15.81 -4.67 6.56
CA PHE A 281 -16.60 -4.83 7.80
C PHE A 281 -17.06 -3.49 8.40
N THR A 282 -16.57 -2.35 7.89
CA THR A 282 -16.98 -1.02 8.38
C THR A 282 -18.31 -0.52 7.79
N VAL A 283 -18.81 -1.14 6.73
CA VAL A 283 -20.06 -0.77 6.07
C VAL A 283 -21.25 -1.58 6.55
N ALA A 284 -22.47 -1.04 6.42
CA ALA A 284 -23.67 -1.64 6.97
C ALA A 284 -24.07 -2.98 6.31
N ASN A 285 -23.83 -3.15 5.00
CA ASN A 285 -24.27 -4.33 4.26
C ASN A 285 -23.42 -4.58 3.00
N ALA A 286 -23.69 -5.70 2.31
CA ALA A 286 -22.98 -6.13 1.10
C ALA A 286 -23.11 -5.13 -0.06
N LYS A 287 -24.27 -4.46 -0.21
CA LYS A 287 -24.49 -3.45 -1.25
C LYS A 287 -23.55 -2.26 -1.07
N GLU A 288 -23.40 -1.79 0.17
CA GLU A 288 -22.44 -0.72 0.50
C GLU A 288 -20.99 -1.19 0.35
N ALA A 289 -20.68 -2.46 0.64
CA ALA A 289 -19.36 -3.02 0.36
C ALA A 289 -19.02 -3.00 -1.13
N ARG A 290 -19.93 -3.42 -2.01
CA ARG A 290 -19.75 -3.32 -3.47
C ARG A 290 -19.60 -1.88 -3.95
N LYS A 291 -20.46 -0.95 -3.49
CA LYS A 291 -20.35 0.46 -3.82
C LYS A 291 -18.99 1.04 -3.43
N SER A 292 -18.48 0.68 -2.27
CA SER A 292 -17.17 1.17 -1.83
C SER A 292 -16.04 0.75 -2.76
N VAL A 293 -16.10 -0.46 -3.35
CA VAL A 293 -15.12 -0.89 -4.35
C VAL A 293 -15.21 -0.07 -5.64
N ILE A 294 -16.43 0.23 -6.12
CA ILE A 294 -16.61 1.06 -7.32
C ILE A 294 -15.99 2.44 -7.12
N TYR A 295 -16.29 3.11 -6.00
CA TYR A 295 -15.73 4.42 -5.70
C TYR A 295 -14.20 4.35 -5.50
N ALA A 296 -13.70 3.34 -4.76
CA ALA A 296 -12.28 3.15 -4.57
C ALA A 296 -11.54 2.95 -5.90
N SER A 297 -12.04 2.09 -6.78
CA SER A 297 -11.46 1.83 -8.10
C SER A 297 -11.41 3.09 -8.96
N THR A 298 -12.45 3.93 -8.90
CA THR A 298 -12.51 5.19 -9.63
C THR A 298 -11.47 6.19 -9.14
N PHE A 299 -11.36 6.39 -7.82
CA PHE A 299 -10.40 7.34 -7.25
C PHE A 299 -8.95 6.87 -7.43
N ILE A 300 -8.71 5.56 -7.26
CA ILE A 300 -7.38 4.97 -7.45
C ILE A 300 -6.96 5.02 -8.92
N GLY A 301 -7.87 4.68 -9.85
CA GLY A 301 -7.62 4.76 -11.29
C GLY A 301 -7.31 6.19 -11.74
N TYR A 302 -8.09 7.17 -11.27
CA TYR A 302 -7.82 8.58 -11.52
C TYR A 302 -6.43 8.99 -11.00
N PHE A 303 -6.10 8.60 -9.78
CA PHE A 303 -4.80 8.91 -9.20
C PHE A 303 -3.63 8.32 -10.01
N TYR A 304 -3.78 7.10 -10.53
CA TYR A 304 -2.72 6.49 -11.33
C TYR A 304 -2.53 7.15 -12.70
N LEU A 305 -3.58 7.74 -13.28
CA LEU A 305 -3.42 8.62 -14.44
C LEU A 305 -2.59 9.87 -14.09
N LEU A 306 -2.78 10.43 -12.89
CA LEU A 306 -1.98 11.55 -12.43
C LEU A 306 -0.50 11.16 -12.21
N THR A 307 -0.22 9.97 -11.67
CA THR A 307 1.18 9.52 -11.46
C THR A 307 1.93 9.31 -12.77
N PHE A 308 1.24 8.93 -13.84
CA PHE A 308 1.81 8.91 -15.19
C PHE A 308 2.27 10.30 -15.63
N ILE A 309 1.40 11.30 -15.54
CA ILE A 309 1.70 12.68 -15.89
C ILE A 309 2.84 13.23 -15.02
N ILE A 310 2.81 12.95 -13.71
CA ILE A 310 3.81 13.37 -12.74
C ILE A 310 5.18 12.75 -13.07
N GLY A 311 5.23 11.44 -13.36
CA GLY A 311 6.48 10.75 -13.66
C GLY A 311 7.14 11.22 -14.95
N PHE A 312 6.38 11.28 -16.06
CA PHE A 312 6.89 11.81 -17.34
C PHE A 312 7.20 13.31 -17.28
N GLY A 313 6.36 14.08 -16.57
CA GLY A 313 6.63 15.49 -16.30
C GLY A 313 7.93 15.69 -15.53
N ALA A 314 8.20 14.84 -14.55
CA ALA A 314 9.45 14.91 -13.79
C ALA A 314 10.68 14.65 -14.67
N ILE A 315 10.64 13.70 -15.61
CA ILE A 315 11.70 13.50 -16.60
C ILE A 315 11.97 14.81 -17.34
N ALA A 316 10.94 15.44 -17.87
CA ALA A 316 11.08 16.63 -18.70
C ALA A 316 11.54 17.87 -17.92
N TYR A 317 11.13 18.01 -16.65
CA TYR A 317 11.44 19.21 -15.85
C TYR A 317 12.72 19.11 -15.03
N LEU A 318 12.98 17.98 -14.36
CA LEU A 318 14.06 17.90 -13.38
C LEU A 318 15.45 17.91 -14.04
N VAL A 319 15.60 17.23 -15.17
CA VAL A 319 16.90 17.13 -15.88
C VAL A 319 17.44 18.50 -16.31
N ARG A 320 16.57 19.48 -16.49
CA ARG A 320 16.97 20.85 -16.86
C ARG A 320 17.64 21.64 -15.73
N ASN A 321 17.55 21.15 -14.48
CA ASN A 321 18.10 21.85 -13.33
C ASN A 321 19.04 20.93 -12.52
N PRO A 322 20.36 21.05 -12.69
CA PRO A 322 21.37 20.24 -11.99
C PRO A 322 21.27 20.29 -10.47
N ALA A 323 20.62 21.31 -9.91
CA ALA A 323 20.51 21.47 -8.46
C ALA A 323 19.62 20.43 -7.76
N PHE A 324 18.88 19.62 -8.52
CA PHE A 324 18.17 18.44 -7.98
C PHE A 324 19.02 17.18 -7.90
N PHE A 325 20.28 17.25 -8.39
CA PHE A 325 21.15 16.10 -8.54
C PHE A 325 22.45 16.27 -7.76
N GLU A 326 23.06 15.16 -7.38
CA GLU A 326 24.44 15.10 -6.93
C GLU A 326 25.35 15.31 -8.16
N VAL A 327 26.02 16.46 -8.20
CA VAL A 327 26.86 16.85 -9.34
C VAL A 327 28.29 16.43 -9.05
N ALA A 328 28.90 15.68 -9.96
CA ALA A 328 30.31 15.30 -9.90
C ALA A 328 31.22 16.51 -10.10
N SER A 329 32.50 16.41 -9.74
CA SER A 329 33.48 17.48 -9.85
C SER A 329 33.71 18.00 -11.29
N ASN A 330 33.35 17.19 -12.28
CA ASN A 330 33.39 17.56 -13.72
C ASN A 330 32.11 18.24 -14.22
N GLY A 331 31.13 18.51 -13.34
CA GLY A 331 29.85 19.11 -13.69
C GLY A 331 28.80 18.14 -14.26
N SER A 332 29.12 16.85 -14.41
CA SER A 332 28.16 15.84 -14.85
C SER A 332 27.31 15.33 -13.69
N PHE A 333 26.08 14.87 -13.98
CA PHE A 333 25.23 14.18 -13.02
C PHE A 333 24.55 12.97 -13.68
N ASN A 334 24.25 11.96 -12.87
CA ASN A 334 23.43 10.84 -13.29
C ASN A 334 21.97 11.17 -13.02
N MET A 335 21.13 11.16 -14.06
CA MET A 335 19.71 11.46 -13.96
C MET A 335 18.96 10.50 -13.02
N ILE A 336 19.33 9.22 -12.98
CA ILE A 336 18.63 8.21 -12.23
C ILE A 336 19.23 8.06 -10.82
N ASP A 337 20.51 7.73 -10.74
CA ASP A 337 21.16 7.42 -9.46
C ASP A 337 21.61 8.66 -8.69
N GLY A 338 21.81 9.79 -9.39
CA GLY A 338 22.25 11.04 -8.78
C GLY A 338 21.13 11.94 -8.25
N LEU A 339 19.85 11.53 -8.32
CA LEU A 339 18.76 12.35 -7.80
C LEU A 339 18.84 12.42 -6.26
N ILE A 340 18.86 13.63 -5.71
CA ILE A 340 18.98 13.86 -4.26
C ILE A 340 17.86 13.17 -3.51
N GLY A 341 18.19 12.27 -2.59
CA GLY A 341 17.23 11.45 -1.85
C GLY A 341 16.69 10.24 -2.61
N GLY A 342 17.18 10.01 -3.85
CA GLY A 342 16.81 8.87 -4.69
C GLY A 342 15.48 9.04 -5.43
N THR A 343 15.16 8.05 -6.25
CA THR A 343 13.99 8.09 -7.16
C THR A 343 12.64 8.17 -6.45
N ASN A 344 12.57 7.81 -5.18
CA ASN A 344 11.37 8.02 -4.36
C ASN A 344 11.03 9.52 -4.14
N MET A 345 11.97 10.44 -4.38
CA MET A 345 11.75 11.89 -4.18
C MET A 345 11.35 12.62 -5.45
N VAL A 346 11.21 11.93 -6.57
CA VAL A 346 10.87 12.50 -7.90
C VAL A 346 9.66 13.45 -7.85
N ALA A 347 8.53 13.00 -7.32
CA ALA A 347 7.31 13.80 -7.25
C ALA A 347 7.46 15.02 -6.31
N VAL A 348 8.29 14.89 -5.28
CA VAL A 348 8.55 15.95 -4.30
C VAL A 348 9.47 17.02 -4.90
N HIS A 349 10.51 16.60 -5.63
CA HIS A 349 11.36 17.54 -6.40
C HIS A 349 10.60 18.24 -7.51
N LEU A 350 9.70 17.53 -8.22
CA LEU A 350 8.85 18.13 -9.22
C LEU A 350 7.94 19.22 -8.61
N ALA A 351 7.40 18.97 -7.42
CA ALA A 351 6.62 19.97 -6.69
C ALA A 351 7.46 21.22 -6.36
N ASN A 352 8.71 21.03 -5.96
CA ASN A 352 9.62 22.14 -5.74
C ASN A 352 9.92 22.90 -7.03
N ALA A 353 10.16 22.19 -8.11
CA ALA A 353 10.46 22.78 -9.42
C ALA A 353 9.30 23.64 -9.98
N LEU A 354 8.06 23.22 -9.77
CA LEU A 354 6.87 23.87 -10.34
C LEU A 354 6.18 24.88 -9.40
N GLY A 355 6.25 24.69 -8.10
CA GLY A 355 5.55 25.53 -7.11
C GLY A 355 6.39 25.98 -5.94
N GLY A 356 7.71 25.79 -6.02
CA GLY A 356 8.66 26.21 -4.98
C GLY A 356 8.42 25.55 -3.63
N SER A 357 8.98 26.16 -2.58
CA SER A 357 8.96 25.62 -1.23
C SER A 357 7.56 25.43 -0.63
N LEU A 358 6.56 26.21 -1.06
CA LEU A 358 5.19 26.08 -0.55
C LEU A 358 4.53 24.80 -1.06
N LEU A 359 4.61 24.53 -2.37
CA LEU A 359 4.05 23.31 -2.94
C LEU A 359 4.82 22.07 -2.49
N LEU A 360 6.14 22.18 -2.38
CA LEU A 360 7.00 21.17 -1.76
C LEU A 360 6.50 20.83 -0.35
N GLY A 361 6.36 21.82 0.53
CA GLY A 361 5.92 21.61 1.91
C GLY A 361 4.51 21.03 2.01
N PHE A 362 3.58 21.51 1.18
CA PHE A 362 2.22 20.98 1.13
C PHE A 362 2.20 19.50 0.70
N LEU A 363 2.81 19.15 -0.44
CA LEU A 363 2.82 17.77 -0.94
C LEU A 363 3.62 16.84 -0.03
N ALA A 364 4.72 17.30 0.55
CA ALA A 364 5.46 16.55 1.55
C ALA A 364 4.61 16.25 2.80
N ALA A 365 3.85 17.24 3.28
CA ALA A 365 2.96 17.05 4.43
C ALA A 365 1.81 16.07 4.14
N VAL A 366 1.17 16.20 2.98
CA VAL A 366 0.10 15.28 2.55
C VAL A 366 0.64 13.86 2.38
N THR A 367 1.82 13.71 1.78
CA THR A 367 2.50 12.42 1.63
C THR A 367 2.84 11.81 2.98
N PHE A 368 3.41 12.59 3.89
CA PHE A 368 3.75 12.12 5.23
C PHE A 368 2.50 11.72 6.02
N ALA A 369 1.46 12.54 6.03
CA ALA A 369 0.17 12.20 6.65
C ALA A 369 -0.42 10.91 6.07
N THR A 370 -0.24 10.71 4.75
CA THR A 370 -0.61 9.47 4.06
C THR A 370 0.16 8.27 4.59
N ILE A 371 1.46 8.38 4.73
CA ILE A 371 2.31 7.31 5.27
C ILE A 371 1.89 6.96 6.70
N VAL A 372 1.76 7.95 7.58
CA VAL A 372 1.36 7.74 8.98
C VAL A 372 0.02 7.04 9.10
N ALA A 373 -0.96 7.44 8.27
CA ALA A 373 -2.28 6.83 8.31
C ALA A 373 -2.32 5.38 7.76
N VAL A 374 -1.51 5.07 6.73
CA VAL A 374 -1.35 3.68 6.23
C VAL A 374 -0.68 2.81 7.29
N VAL A 375 0.38 3.31 7.94
CA VAL A 375 1.03 2.60 9.05
C VAL A 375 0.06 2.32 10.18
N ALA A 376 -0.85 3.27 10.51
CA ALA A 376 -1.88 3.03 11.52
C ALA A 376 -2.83 1.88 11.13
N GLY A 377 -3.26 1.82 9.87
CA GLY A 377 -4.08 0.72 9.35
C GLY A 377 -3.36 -0.64 9.39
N LEU A 378 -2.10 -0.66 8.95
CA LEU A 378 -1.24 -1.85 8.99
C LEU A 378 -1.00 -2.33 10.43
N ALA A 379 -0.66 -1.42 11.33
CA ALA A 379 -0.42 -1.74 12.74
C ALA A 379 -1.69 -2.24 13.44
N LEU A 380 -2.86 -1.67 13.14
CA LEU A 380 -4.15 -2.16 13.64
C LEU A 380 -4.43 -3.58 13.13
N ALA A 381 -4.21 -3.85 11.84
CA ALA A 381 -4.39 -5.18 11.27
C ALA A 381 -3.41 -6.21 11.89
N GLY A 382 -2.14 -5.83 12.08
CA GLY A 382 -1.15 -6.68 12.74
C GLY A 382 -1.45 -6.93 14.21
N ALA A 383 -1.87 -5.90 14.92
CA ALA A 383 -2.28 -6.02 16.31
C ALA A 383 -3.52 -6.91 16.46
N ALA A 384 -4.49 -6.84 15.52
CA ALA A 384 -5.65 -7.72 15.48
C ALA A 384 -5.25 -9.18 15.21
N ALA A 385 -4.34 -9.41 14.26
CA ALA A 385 -3.83 -10.76 13.96
C ALA A 385 -3.15 -11.40 15.19
N ILE A 386 -2.36 -10.63 15.95
CA ILE A 386 -1.70 -11.15 17.15
C ILE A 386 -2.69 -11.27 18.33
N SER A 387 -3.45 -10.21 18.64
CA SER A 387 -4.27 -10.16 19.86
C SER A 387 -5.57 -10.94 19.74
N HIS A 388 -6.28 -10.81 18.62
CA HIS A 388 -7.55 -11.48 18.40
C HIS A 388 -7.36 -12.89 17.86
N ASP A 389 -6.62 -13.05 16.76
CA ASP A 389 -6.53 -14.38 16.14
C ASP A 389 -5.61 -15.32 16.90
N LEU A 390 -4.35 -14.94 17.15
CA LEU A 390 -3.41 -15.84 17.83
C LEU A 390 -3.67 -15.91 19.32
N TYR A 391 -3.65 -14.77 20.03
CA TYR A 391 -3.74 -14.82 21.49
C TYR A 391 -5.13 -15.25 21.97
N ALA A 392 -6.18 -14.55 21.60
CA ALA A 392 -7.50 -14.81 22.15
C ALA A 392 -8.11 -16.14 21.67
N ASN A 393 -8.01 -16.44 20.38
CA ASN A 393 -8.67 -17.60 19.80
C ASN A 393 -7.81 -18.86 19.78
N VAL A 394 -6.47 -18.75 19.53
CA VAL A 394 -5.60 -19.93 19.47
C VAL A 394 -5.00 -20.25 20.82
N PHE A 395 -4.27 -19.32 21.47
CA PHE A 395 -3.58 -19.59 22.73
C PHE A 395 -4.55 -19.64 23.92
N ALA A 396 -5.39 -18.63 24.10
CA ALA A 396 -6.35 -18.57 25.19
C ALA A 396 -7.65 -19.35 24.93
N ARG A 397 -7.82 -19.92 23.74
CA ARG A 397 -8.99 -20.74 23.34
C ARG A 397 -10.33 -20.07 23.65
N GLY A 398 -10.46 -18.78 23.33
CA GLY A 398 -11.66 -17.98 23.59
C GLY A 398 -11.85 -17.53 25.05
N ARG A 399 -10.87 -17.76 25.95
CA ARG A 399 -10.97 -17.38 27.38
C ARG A 399 -10.29 -16.03 27.69
N ALA A 400 -9.77 -15.34 26.71
CA ALA A 400 -9.11 -14.05 26.90
C ALA A 400 -10.11 -12.97 27.30
N THR A 401 -9.79 -12.19 28.34
CA THR A 401 -10.58 -11.00 28.70
C THR A 401 -10.29 -9.84 27.74
N GLU A 402 -11.22 -8.89 27.62
CA GLU A 402 -11.00 -7.67 26.80
C GLU A 402 -9.74 -6.89 27.23
N LYS A 403 -9.49 -6.78 28.54
CA LYS A 403 -8.26 -6.12 29.06
C LYS A 403 -6.99 -6.82 28.58
N GLN A 404 -6.99 -8.15 28.54
CA GLN A 404 -5.84 -8.92 28.05
C GLN A 404 -5.65 -8.71 26.54
N GLN A 405 -6.73 -8.76 25.74
CA GLN A 405 -6.67 -8.51 24.31
C GLN A 405 -6.12 -7.12 24.00
N LEU A 406 -6.63 -6.08 24.67
CA LEU A 406 -6.14 -4.70 24.50
C LEU A 406 -4.68 -4.54 24.92
N ARG A 407 -4.24 -5.20 26.01
CA ARG A 407 -2.85 -5.17 26.43
C ARG A 407 -1.93 -5.82 25.37
N ILE A 408 -2.30 -6.99 24.88
CA ILE A 408 -1.54 -7.69 23.82
C ILE A 408 -1.55 -6.86 22.53
N SER A 409 -2.68 -6.27 22.14
CA SER A 409 -2.77 -5.38 20.99
C SER A 409 -1.78 -4.21 21.07
N ARG A 410 -1.69 -3.53 22.23
CA ARG A 410 -0.73 -2.43 22.44
C ARG A 410 0.73 -2.90 22.36
N ILE A 411 1.06 -4.01 23.00
CA ILE A 411 2.41 -4.59 22.94
C ILE A 411 2.76 -4.92 21.48
N SER A 412 1.86 -5.57 20.76
CA SER A 412 2.04 -5.93 19.35
C SER A 412 2.29 -4.70 18.46
N THR A 413 1.53 -3.63 18.69
CA THR A 413 1.71 -2.36 17.97
C THR A 413 3.12 -1.78 18.17
N VAL A 414 3.60 -1.75 19.42
CA VAL A 414 4.96 -1.26 19.71
C VAL A 414 6.01 -2.16 19.09
N THR A 415 5.86 -3.48 19.21
CA THR A 415 6.80 -4.46 18.61
C THR A 415 6.86 -4.30 17.09
N LEU A 416 5.72 -4.17 16.41
CA LEU A 416 5.67 -3.92 14.96
C LEU A 416 6.30 -2.58 14.59
N GLY A 417 6.12 -1.54 15.41
CA GLY A 417 6.75 -0.24 15.21
C GLY A 417 8.28 -0.29 15.31
N VAL A 418 8.80 -0.97 16.33
CA VAL A 418 10.25 -1.16 16.48
C VAL A 418 10.82 -1.98 15.31
N LEU A 419 10.13 -3.06 14.92
CA LEU A 419 10.54 -3.87 13.77
C LEU A 419 10.54 -3.04 12.48
N ALA A 420 9.55 -2.18 12.28
CA ALA A 420 9.46 -1.30 11.12
C ALA A 420 10.64 -0.31 11.06
N ILE A 421 11.05 0.26 12.21
CA ILE A 421 12.23 1.14 12.29
C ILE A 421 13.49 0.37 11.86
N LEU A 422 13.75 -0.78 12.47
CA LEU A 422 14.95 -1.58 12.19
C LEU A 422 15.01 -1.99 10.71
N LEU A 423 13.90 -2.50 10.17
CA LEU A 423 13.83 -2.90 8.77
C LEU A 423 13.88 -1.70 7.82
N GLY A 424 13.28 -0.55 8.19
CA GLY A 424 13.36 0.68 7.41
C GLY A 424 14.79 1.19 7.24
N ILE A 425 15.64 1.01 8.25
CA ILE A 425 17.07 1.33 8.19
C ILE A 425 17.80 0.38 7.23
N VAL A 426 17.54 -0.92 7.33
CA VAL A 426 18.21 -1.95 6.53
C VAL A 426 17.87 -1.82 5.03
N PHE A 427 16.64 -1.41 4.70
CA PHE A 427 16.14 -1.32 3.32
C PHE A 427 16.15 0.11 2.75
N GLU A 428 16.98 1.02 3.26
CA GLU A 428 17.02 2.45 2.92
C GLU A 428 16.96 2.75 1.41
N ASN A 429 17.70 1.99 0.60
CA ASN A 429 17.90 2.29 -0.82
C ASN A 429 16.87 1.65 -1.75
N GLN A 430 15.82 1.01 -1.21
CA GLN A 430 14.83 0.35 -2.03
C GLN A 430 13.73 1.31 -2.51
N ASN A 431 13.20 1.06 -3.71
CA ASN A 431 12.02 1.78 -4.19
C ASN A 431 10.77 1.32 -3.41
N VAL A 432 9.96 2.30 -2.98
CA VAL A 432 8.79 2.06 -2.13
C VAL A 432 7.70 1.23 -2.84
N ALA A 433 7.46 1.46 -4.14
CA ALA A 433 6.48 0.69 -4.90
C ALA A 433 6.93 -0.77 -5.08
N PHE A 434 8.21 -0.97 -5.31
CA PHE A 434 8.80 -2.31 -5.42
C PHE A 434 8.62 -3.11 -4.13
N MET A 435 8.95 -2.51 -2.97
CA MET A 435 8.81 -3.16 -1.66
C MET A 435 7.35 -3.51 -1.34
N VAL A 436 6.41 -2.64 -1.68
CA VAL A 436 4.98 -2.94 -1.56
C VAL A 436 4.57 -4.06 -2.52
N GLY A 437 5.12 -4.10 -3.72
CA GLY A 437 4.91 -5.19 -4.68
C GLY A 437 5.27 -6.56 -4.12
N LEU A 438 6.35 -6.67 -3.32
CA LEU A 438 6.70 -7.92 -2.62
C LEU A 438 5.67 -8.31 -1.56
N ALA A 439 5.13 -7.35 -0.80
CA ALA A 439 4.04 -7.62 0.15
C ALA A 439 2.78 -8.15 -0.57
N PHE A 440 2.46 -7.59 -1.75
CA PHE A 440 1.37 -8.08 -2.59
C PHE A 440 1.64 -9.50 -3.12
N ALA A 441 2.88 -9.81 -3.49
CA ALA A 441 3.25 -11.16 -3.92
C ALA A 441 3.01 -12.20 -2.81
N ILE A 442 3.35 -11.90 -1.56
CA ILE A 442 3.04 -12.76 -0.42
C ILE A 442 1.52 -12.91 -0.24
N ALA A 443 0.77 -11.80 -0.30
CA ALA A 443 -0.69 -11.81 -0.18
C ALA A 443 -1.37 -12.64 -1.29
N ALA A 444 -0.91 -12.50 -2.53
CA ALA A 444 -1.36 -13.25 -3.69
C ALA A 444 -1.07 -14.75 -3.60
N SER A 445 0.02 -15.12 -2.92
CA SER A 445 0.49 -16.51 -2.84
C SER A 445 -0.07 -17.29 -1.65
N SER A 446 -0.63 -16.60 -0.63
CA SER A 446 -1.15 -17.24 0.58
C SER A 446 -2.61 -16.86 0.84
N ASN A 447 -2.88 -15.61 1.22
CA ASN A 447 -4.21 -15.18 1.64
C ASN A 447 -5.26 -15.30 0.53
N PHE A 448 -4.92 -14.85 -0.69
CA PHE A 448 -5.86 -14.84 -1.81
C PHE A 448 -6.33 -16.24 -2.23
N PRO A 449 -5.46 -17.25 -2.50
CA PRO A 449 -5.89 -18.58 -2.86
C PRO A 449 -6.76 -19.24 -1.78
N VAL A 450 -6.38 -19.09 -0.52
CA VAL A 450 -7.11 -19.65 0.62
C VAL A 450 -8.49 -18.98 0.74
N LEU A 451 -8.56 -17.66 0.66
CA LEU A 451 -9.82 -16.92 0.75
C LEU A 451 -10.76 -17.31 -0.38
N VAL A 452 -10.31 -17.24 -1.62
CA VAL A 452 -11.16 -17.51 -2.80
C VAL A 452 -11.65 -18.96 -2.79
N LEU A 453 -10.77 -19.94 -2.58
CA LEU A 453 -11.18 -21.34 -2.61
C LEU A 453 -12.05 -21.73 -1.41
N SER A 454 -11.83 -21.14 -0.23
CA SER A 454 -12.67 -21.41 0.93
C SER A 454 -14.12 -20.95 0.76
N ILE A 455 -14.34 -19.82 0.05
CA ILE A 455 -15.69 -19.25 -0.13
C ILE A 455 -16.37 -19.65 -1.43
N SER A 456 -15.63 -20.13 -2.45
CA SER A 456 -16.18 -20.42 -3.79
C SER A 456 -16.14 -21.91 -4.18
N TRP A 457 -15.30 -22.70 -3.54
CA TRP A 457 -15.14 -24.10 -3.92
C TRP A 457 -15.56 -25.06 -2.80
N ARG A 458 -16.61 -25.88 -3.06
CA ARG A 458 -17.14 -26.87 -2.11
C ARG A 458 -16.10 -27.90 -1.67
N GLY A 459 -15.18 -28.27 -2.57
CA GLY A 459 -14.14 -29.27 -2.32
C GLY A 459 -13.05 -28.84 -1.34
N CYS A 460 -12.87 -27.53 -1.11
CA CYS A 460 -11.83 -27.00 -0.24
C CYS A 460 -12.01 -27.49 1.20
N THR A 461 -10.93 -28.04 1.79
CA THR A 461 -10.88 -28.55 3.16
C THR A 461 -9.85 -27.79 3.99
N THR A 462 -9.94 -27.88 5.31
CA THR A 462 -8.95 -27.31 6.23
C THR A 462 -7.54 -27.80 5.94
N ARG A 463 -7.36 -29.09 5.67
CA ARG A 463 -6.06 -29.67 5.34
C ARG A 463 -5.48 -29.04 4.07
N GLY A 464 -6.28 -28.99 3.00
CA GLY A 464 -5.84 -28.38 1.73
C GLY A 464 -5.51 -26.91 1.86
N ALA A 465 -6.41 -26.12 2.49
CA ALA A 465 -6.22 -24.70 2.69
C ALA A 465 -4.96 -24.39 3.53
N THR A 466 -4.73 -25.17 4.61
CA THR A 466 -3.56 -24.98 5.47
C THR A 466 -2.26 -25.32 4.77
N ILE A 467 -2.17 -26.51 4.15
CA ILE A 467 -0.94 -26.94 3.49
C ILE A 467 -0.63 -26.03 2.29
N GLY A 468 -1.61 -25.78 1.41
CA GLY A 468 -1.40 -24.96 0.23
C GLY A 468 -1.14 -23.49 0.56
N GLY A 469 -1.83 -22.93 1.56
CA GLY A 469 -1.59 -21.56 2.01
C GLY A 469 -0.20 -21.36 2.62
N PHE A 470 0.27 -22.29 3.48
CA PHE A 470 1.65 -22.24 4.01
C PHE A 470 2.70 -22.53 2.96
N LEU A 471 2.45 -23.43 2.01
CA LEU A 471 3.37 -23.70 0.91
C LEU A 471 3.54 -22.46 0.03
N GLY A 472 2.44 -21.80 -0.35
CA GLY A 472 2.49 -20.54 -1.09
C GLY A 472 3.22 -19.44 -0.32
N LEU A 473 2.94 -19.31 0.98
CA LEU A 473 3.63 -18.37 1.87
C LEU A 473 5.14 -18.64 1.93
N ALA A 474 5.53 -19.89 2.17
CA ALA A 474 6.93 -20.28 2.31
C ALA A 474 7.71 -20.09 1.00
N VAL A 475 7.15 -20.54 -0.13
CA VAL A 475 7.80 -20.40 -1.44
C VAL A 475 7.96 -18.93 -1.79
N ALA A 476 6.92 -18.10 -1.58
CA ALA A 476 7.02 -16.67 -1.86
C ALA A 476 8.03 -15.97 -0.94
N ALA A 477 8.03 -16.29 0.35
CA ALA A 477 8.98 -15.71 1.32
C ALA A 477 10.43 -16.12 1.02
N ILE A 478 10.68 -17.40 0.75
CA ILE A 478 12.02 -17.91 0.41
C ILE A 478 12.49 -17.28 -0.91
N TRP A 479 11.61 -17.17 -1.90
CA TRP A 479 11.96 -16.53 -3.17
C TRP A 479 12.40 -15.08 -2.99
N VAL A 480 11.66 -14.29 -2.19
CA VAL A 480 12.02 -12.91 -1.86
C VAL A 480 13.35 -12.84 -1.14
N LEU A 481 13.59 -13.72 -0.17
CA LEU A 481 14.87 -13.79 0.56
C LEU A 481 16.06 -14.10 -0.36
N LEU A 482 15.89 -14.94 -1.37
CA LEU A 482 16.92 -15.35 -2.31
C LEU A 482 17.02 -14.46 -3.56
N SER A 483 16.18 -13.42 -3.65
CA SER A 483 16.14 -12.48 -4.77
C SER A 483 17.25 -11.42 -4.70
N GLN A 484 17.41 -10.68 -5.80
CA GLN A 484 18.33 -9.53 -5.88
C GLN A 484 18.18 -8.61 -4.66
N THR A 485 16.95 -8.25 -4.30
CA THR A 485 16.65 -7.27 -3.26
C THR A 485 17.17 -7.62 -1.87
N VAL A 486 17.06 -8.88 -1.46
CA VAL A 486 17.48 -9.29 -0.10
C VAL A 486 18.84 -9.97 -0.15
N TRP A 487 19.00 -10.95 -1.06
CA TRP A 487 20.21 -11.74 -1.13
C TRP A 487 21.45 -10.93 -1.55
N VAL A 488 21.28 -10.02 -2.51
CA VAL A 488 22.38 -9.18 -3.01
C VAL A 488 22.40 -7.82 -2.32
N ASP A 489 21.32 -7.04 -2.44
CA ASP A 489 21.34 -5.63 -2.02
C ASP A 489 21.42 -5.47 -0.49
N VAL A 490 20.86 -6.41 0.30
CA VAL A 490 20.91 -6.37 1.77
C VAL A 490 22.04 -7.22 2.33
N PHE A 491 22.19 -8.46 1.85
CA PHE A 491 23.21 -9.37 2.41
C PHE A 491 24.58 -9.27 1.74
N GLY A 492 24.71 -8.50 0.64
CA GLY A 492 25.98 -8.25 -0.05
C GLY A 492 26.53 -9.42 -0.85
N ASN A 493 25.69 -10.42 -1.21
CA ASN A 493 26.14 -11.54 -2.03
C ASN A 493 26.36 -11.12 -3.49
N ALA A 494 27.18 -11.86 -4.22
CA ALA A 494 27.61 -11.51 -5.57
C ALA A 494 26.50 -11.57 -6.63
N ALA A 495 25.52 -12.48 -6.49
CA ALA A 495 24.43 -12.66 -7.46
C ALA A 495 23.19 -13.25 -6.79
N PRO A 496 21.98 -12.97 -7.31
CA PRO A 496 20.75 -13.57 -6.81
C PRO A 496 20.67 -15.05 -7.14
N ILE A 497 20.00 -15.81 -6.29
CA ILE A 497 19.74 -17.24 -6.52
C ILE A 497 18.50 -17.41 -7.41
N THR A 498 17.49 -16.53 -7.25
CA THR A 498 16.28 -16.55 -8.06
C THR A 498 16.48 -15.84 -9.40
N PRO A 499 15.90 -16.34 -10.51
CA PRO A 499 16.09 -15.78 -11.84
C PRO A 499 15.43 -14.40 -12.03
N PHE A 500 14.51 -14.02 -11.15
CA PHE A 500 13.85 -12.70 -11.11
C PHE A 500 13.30 -12.40 -9.71
N PRO A 501 13.07 -11.12 -9.36
CA PRO A 501 12.72 -10.73 -7.98
C PRO A 501 11.35 -11.19 -7.51
N ASN A 502 10.34 -11.23 -8.39
CA ASN A 502 8.95 -11.44 -7.99
C ASN A 502 8.52 -12.92 -8.07
N PRO A 503 8.01 -13.54 -6.98
CA PRO A 503 7.66 -14.97 -6.93
C PRO A 503 6.32 -15.34 -7.60
N GLY A 504 5.47 -14.37 -7.97
CA GLY A 504 4.04 -14.56 -8.25
C GLY A 504 3.71 -15.65 -9.25
N ILE A 505 4.46 -15.75 -10.37
CA ILE A 505 4.21 -16.73 -11.43
C ILE A 505 4.43 -18.18 -10.97
N VAL A 506 5.23 -18.38 -9.93
CA VAL A 506 5.52 -19.71 -9.36
C VAL A 506 4.67 -19.97 -8.13
N SER A 507 4.69 -19.05 -7.17
CA SER A 507 4.08 -19.27 -5.86
C SER A 507 2.55 -19.26 -5.87
N ILE A 508 1.92 -18.44 -6.73
CA ILE A 508 0.46 -18.37 -6.82
C ILE A 508 -0.13 -19.68 -7.39
N PRO A 509 0.28 -20.17 -8.59
CA PRO A 509 -0.22 -21.45 -9.10
C PRO A 509 0.06 -22.62 -8.16
N LEU A 510 1.25 -22.63 -7.54
CA LEU A 510 1.63 -23.68 -6.59
C LEU A 510 0.69 -23.73 -5.39
N ALA A 511 0.31 -22.57 -4.84
CA ALA A 511 -0.66 -22.52 -3.75
C ALA A 511 -2.03 -23.08 -4.16
N PHE A 512 -2.56 -22.65 -5.32
CA PHE A 512 -3.83 -23.16 -5.84
C PHE A 512 -3.80 -24.67 -6.08
N ILE A 513 -2.76 -25.18 -6.74
CA ILE A 513 -2.58 -26.61 -7.03
C ILE A 513 -2.47 -27.41 -5.71
N ALA A 514 -1.71 -26.93 -4.75
CA ALA A 514 -1.57 -27.60 -3.46
C ALA A 514 -2.88 -27.61 -2.66
N ILE A 515 -3.61 -26.48 -2.59
CA ILE A 515 -4.94 -26.44 -1.96
C ILE A 515 -5.86 -27.46 -2.63
N TRP A 516 -5.90 -27.49 -3.95
CA TRP A 516 -6.72 -28.44 -4.72
C TRP A 516 -6.32 -29.88 -4.42
N LEU A 517 -5.06 -30.23 -4.58
CA LEU A 517 -4.54 -31.60 -4.43
C LEU A 517 -4.82 -32.15 -3.02
N PHE A 518 -4.44 -31.40 -1.99
CA PHE A 518 -4.60 -31.84 -0.62
C PHE A 518 -6.06 -31.81 -0.13
N SER A 519 -6.93 -31.01 -0.76
CA SER A 519 -8.36 -31.04 -0.49
C SER A 519 -9.06 -32.25 -1.15
N VAL A 520 -8.74 -32.56 -2.40
CA VAL A 520 -9.35 -33.71 -3.12
C VAL A 520 -8.95 -35.03 -2.48
N THR A 521 -7.71 -35.13 -2.02
CA THR A 521 -7.18 -36.34 -1.35
C THR A 521 -7.63 -36.48 0.12
N ASP A 522 -8.23 -35.43 0.70
CA ASP A 522 -8.67 -35.43 2.11
C ASP A 522 -10.01 -36.19 2.25
N ARG A 523 -9.95 -37.36 2.88
CA ARG A 523 -11.09 -38.23 3.19
C ARG A 523 -11.48 -38.21 4.67
N SER A 524 -10.96 -37.26 5.47
CA SER A 524 -11.24 -37.18 6.89
C SER A 524 -12.73 -36.89 7.17
N LYS A 525 -13.18 -37.27 8.37
CA LYS A 525 -14.53 -36.94 8.83
C LYS A 525 -14.78 -35.43 8.86
N ALA A 526 -13.76 -34.64 9.19
CA ALA A 526 -13.82 -33.18 9.17
C ALA A 526 -14.07 -32.66 7.75
N ALA A 527 -13.34 -33.15 6.74
CA ALA A 527 -13.52 -32.76 5.34
C ALA A 527 -14.94 -33.02 4.83
N VAL A 528 -15.57 -34.12 5.26
CA VAL A 528 -16.97 -34.44 4.88
C VAL A 528 -17.93 -33.40 5.50
N GLN A 529 -17.73 -33.01 6.77
CA GLN A 529 -18.54 -31.99 7.43
C GLN A 529 -18.35 -30.60 6.80
N GLU A 530 -17.11 -30.23 6.50
CA GLU A 530 -16.76 -28.98 5.84
C GLU A 530 -17.41 -28.84 4.46
N ARG A 531 -17.43 -29.94 3.67
CA ARG A 531 -18.12 -29.97 2.36
C ARG A 531 -19.63 -29.83 2.49
N LYS A 532 -20.25 -30.41 3.54
CA LYS A 532 -21.68 -30.24 3.83
C LYS A 532 -22.02 -28.81 4.25
N ALA A 533 -21.17 -28.17 5.07
CA ALA A 533 -21.36 -26.81 5.54
C ALA A 533 -21.26 -25.76 4.41
N PHE A 534 -20.74 -26.13 3.24
CA PHE A 534 -20.61 -25.20 2.10
C PHE A 534 -21.95 -24.63 1.62
N THR A 535 -23.05 -25.39 1.70
CA THR A 535 -24.37 -24.90 1.30
C THR A 535 -24.83 -23.74 2.19
N ALA A 536 -24.68 -23.87 3.51
CA ALA A 536 -25.00 -22.80 4.46
C ALA A 536 -24.11 -21.56 4.25
N LEU A 537 -22.81 -21.77 4.02
CA LEU A 537 -21.88 -20.70 3.66
C LEU A 537 -22.32 -19.97 2.38
N THR A 538 -22.69 -20.72 1.34
CA THR A 538 -23.10 -20.13 0.06
C THR A 538 -24.37 -19.28 0.22
N VAL A 539 -25.39 -19.80 0.92
CA VAL A 539 -26.62 -19.05 1.20
C VAL A 539 -26.28 -17.75 1.94
N ARG A 540 -25.55 -17.83 3.05
CA ARG A 540 -25.19 -16.65 3.83
C ARG A 540 -24.33 -15.66 3.01
N SER A 541 -23.33 -16.13 2.29
CA SER A 541 -22.41 -15.28 1.53
C SER A 541 -23.10 -14.50 0.43
N GLN A 542 -24.13 -15.07 -0.20
CA GLN A 542 -24.84 -14.45 -1.31
C GLN A 542 -26.06 -13.61 -0.86
N THR A 543 -26.77 -14.06 0.16
CA THR A 543 -28.03 -13.42 0.60
C THR A 543 -27.87 -12.52 1.82
N GLY A 544 -26.82 -12.71 2.62
CA GLY A 544 -26.67 -12.05 3.91
C GLY A 544 -27.61 -12.58 5.00
N ILE A 545 -28.42 -13.64 4.72
CA ILE A 545 -29.31 -14.23 5.73
C ILE A 545 -28.46 -14.79 6.88
N GLY A 546 -28.76 -14.35 8.11
CA GLY A 546 -28.01 -14.71 9.31
C GLY A 546 -26.68 -13.97 9.47
N ALA A 547 -26.38 -12.99 8.61
CA ALA A 547 -25.28 -12.05 8.86
C ALA A 547 -25.73 -11.06 9.93
N THR A 548 -25.03 -11.03 11.07
CA THR A 548 -25.26 -10.03 12.13
C THR A 548 -24.67 -8.69 11.68
N SER A 549 -25.40 -7.58 11.97
CA SER A 549 -24.79 -6.27 11.87
C SER A 549 -23.67 -6.15 12.91
N ALA A 550 -22.65 -5.34 12.62
CA ALA A 550 -21.56 -5.09 13.58
C ALA A 550 -22.08 -4.42 14.89
N SER A 551 -23.33 -3.94 14.88
CA SER A 551 -24.02 -3.31 16.01
C SER A 551 -24.78 -4.28 16.93
N ASP A 552 -24.96 -5.55 16.53
CA ASP A 552 -25.85 -6.48 17.26
C ASP A 552 -25.13 -7.34 18.33
N HIS A 553 -23.94 -6.92 18.80
CA HIS A 553 -23.21 -7.62 19.88
C HIS A 553 -22.50 -6.67 20.82
#